data_21e853e02176fa9818b2c00147a11165
#
_entry.id   21e853e02176fa9818b2c00147a11165
#
_cell.length_a   1.000
_cell.length_b   1.000
_cell.length_c   1.000
_cell.angle_alpha   90.00
_cell.angle_beta   90.00
_cell.angle_gamma   90.00
#
_symmetry.space_group_name_H-M   'P 1'
#
loop_
_entity.id
_entity.type
_entity.pdbx_description
1 polymer ?
#
loop_
_entity_poly.entity_id
_entity_poly.type
_entity_poly.pdbx_seq_one_letter_code
_entity_poly.pdbx_strand_id
1 'polypeptide(L)'
;MSYRVIVDSCGELTPQMKESGIFKTASLSMEVDGFHIPDDETFDQADFLKRVAASEECPKSSCPSPERYMELYKCDVDRVYAVTLSGELSGSYNSALLGEKLYKEEDGEEKIHVFNSRSASVGETLIGRKIQECEEVGMDFEQVVETVEAYIEEQHTYFVLENLDTLRKNGRLTGLKSLVVSALNIKPVMGSTPEGTICQLDKSRGMKKALAKMAEHVAKDAVKPEEKILAIAHCNCPERAEAVRKLILEKVKVKDSFIVDTAGISSMYANDGGIIVVL
;
A
#
# COMPACT_ATOMS: atom_id res chain seq x y z
N MET A 1 18.34 19.60 7.50
CA MET A 1 18.45 19.30 6.08
C MET A 1 17.04 19.20 5.53
N SER A 2 16.83 19.63 4.29
CA SER A 2 15.53 19.54 3.64
C SER A 2 15.38 18.18 2.97
N TYR A 3 14.15 17.63 2.97
CA TYR A 3 13.89 16.34 2.35
C TYR A 3 12.50 16.26 1.72
N ARG A 4 12.31 15.29 0.84
CA ARG A 4 11.08 14.97 0.15
C ARG A 4 10.80 13.47 0.25
N VAL A 5 9.55 13.10 0.50
CA VAL A 5 9.07 11.73 0.42
C VAL A 5 8.07 11.63 -0.73
N ILE A 6 8.38 10.80 -1.71
CA ILE A 6 7.50 10.49 -2.84
C ILE A 6 6.89 9.12 -2.56
N VAL A 7 5.58 9.04 -2.50
CA VAL A 7 4.86 7.77 -2.33
C VAL A 7 4.04 7.54 -3.59
N ASP A 8 4.07 6.34 -4.15
CA ASP A 8 3.16 6.09 -5.25
C ASP A 8 1.70 6.05 -4.75
N SER A 9 0.74 6.23 -5.64
CA SER A 9 -0.65 6.46 -5.23
C SER A 9 -1.36 5.23 -4.64
N CYS A 10 -0.70 4.05 -4.66
CA CYS A 10 -1.21 2.91 -3.90
C CYS A 10 -1.12 3.17 -2.38
N GLY A 11 -0.16 3.99 -1.92
CA GLY A 11 -0.02 4.39 -0.52
C GLY A 11 -0.97 5.54 -0.15
N GLU A 12 -1.92 5.29 0.72
CA GLU A 12 -2.90 6.29 1.19
C GLU A 12 -2.24 7.32 2.12
N LEU A 13 -1.94 8.51 1.61
CA LEU A 13 -1.43 9.59 2.45
C LEU A 13 -2.52 10.12 3.40
N THR A 14 -2.19 10.17 4.69
CA THR A 14 -3.10 10.78 5.67
C THR A 14 -3.24 12.29 5.45
N PRO A 15 -4.31 12.94 5.95
CA PRO A 15 -4.44 14.40 5.86
C PRO A 15 -3.21 15.15 6.38
N GLN A 16 -2.65 14.72 7.51
CA GLN A 16 -1.45 15.33 8.10
C GLN A 16 -0.22 15.21 7.17
N MET A 17 -0.04 14.06 6.50
CA MET A 17 1.04 13.88 5.54
C MET A 17 0.88 14.82 4.34
N LYS A 18 -0.35 14.95 3.80
CA LYS A 18 -0.65 15.86 2.70
C LYS A 18 -0.40 17.33 3.07
N GLU A 19 -0.82 17.74 4.26
CA GLU A 19 -0.65 19.10 4.76
C GLU A 19 0.80 19.46 5.08
N SER A 20 1.65 18.51 5.41
CA SER A 20 3.07 18.73 5.75
C SER A 20 3.88 19.35 4.61
N GLY A 21 3.44 19.21 3.36
CA GLY A 21 4.17 19.64 2.17
C GLY A 21 5.42 18.81 1.84
N ILE A 22 5.80 17.87 2.70
CA ILE A 22 6.96 16.97 2.53
C ILE A 22 6.63 15.85 1.53
N PHE A 23 5.39 15.34 1.57
CA PHE A 23 4.96 14.22 0.75
C PHE A 23 4.48 14.66 -0.64
N LYS A 24 4.83 13.86 -1.64
CA LYS A 24 4.32 13.97 -3.02
C LYS A 24 3.87 12.60 -3.50
N THR A 25 2.88 12.59 -4.38
CA THR A 25 2.32 11.35 -4.94
C THR A 25 2.81 11.13 -6.36
N ALA A 26 3.34 9.93 -6.62
CA ALA A 26 3.55 9.42 -7.96
C ALA A 26 2.29 8.65 -8.40
N SER A 27 1.41 9.31 -9.15
CA SER A 27 0.09 8.78 -9.48
C SER A 27 0.17 7.63 -10.49
N LEU A 28 -0.37 6.49 -10.11
CA LEU A 28 -0.73 5.42 -11.03
C LEU A 28 -2.00 5.81 -11.81
N SER A 29 -2.40 5.01 -12.75
CA SER A 29 -3.67 5.19 -13.44
C SER A 29 -4.42 3.86 -13.58
N MET A 30 -5.74 3.99 -13.69
CA MET A 30 -6.66 2.88 -13.90
C MET A 30 -7.41 3.06 -15.22
N GLU A 31 -7.91 1.96 -15.75
CA GLU A 31 -8.76 1.94 -16.94
C GLU A 31 -9.97 1.04 -16.69
N VAL A 32 -11.17 1.57 -16.94
CA VAL A 32 -12.44 0.84 -16.92
C VAL A 32 -13.19 1.16 -18.20
N ASP A 33 -13.48 0.14 -19.03
CA ASP A 33 -14.19 0.29 -20.31
C ASP A 33 -13.59 1.37 -21.23
N GLY A 34 -12.26 1.48 -21.28
CA GLY A 34 -11.54 2.49 -22.06
C GLY A 34 -11.48 3.90 -21.44
N PHE A 35 -12.08 4.11 -20.27
CA PHE A 35 -11.94 5.36 -19.53
C PHE A 35 -10.68 5.32 -18.67
N HIS A 36 -9.77 6.26 -18.90
CA HIS A 36 -8.58 6.45 -18.07
C HIS A 36 -8.92 7.30 -16.85
N ILE A 37 -8.58 6.78 -15.68
CA ILE A 37 -8.84 7.40 -14.39
C ILE A 37 -7.50 7.53 -13.66
N PRO A 38 -6.98 8.75 -13.47
CA PRO A 38 -5.76 8.94 -12.67
C PRO A 38 -6.06 8.68 -11.20
N ASP A 39 -5.08 8.11 -10.50
CA ASP A 39 -5.14 7.92 -9.05
C ASP A 39 -4.49 9.13 -8.36
N ASP A 40 -5.19 10.24 -8.36
CA ASP A 40 -4.76 11.52 -7.80
C ASP A 40 -5.88 12.15 -6.94
N GLU A 41 -5.74 13.44 -6.63
CA GLU A 41 -6.71 14.17 -5.81
C GLU A 41 -8.10 14.32 -6.44
N THR A 42 -8.25 14.02 -7.73
CA THR A 42 -9.53 14.06 -8.44
C THR A 42 -10.29 12.74 -8.39
N PHE A 43 -9.69 11.69 -7.81
CA PHE A 43 -10.30 10.37 -7.74
C PHE A 43 -11.55 10.36 -6.86
N ASP A 44 -12.67 9.87 -7.43
CA ASP A 44 -13.93 9.64 -6.74
C ASP A 44 -14.18 8.13 -6.61
N GLN A 45 -14.02 7.61 -5.38
CA GLN A 45 -14.18 6.19 -5.07
C GLN A 45 -15.59 5.69 -5.38
N ALA A 46 -16.64 6.49 -5.08
CA ALA A 46 -18.01 6.06 -5.27
C ALA A 46 -18.39 5.97 -6.76
N ASP A 47 -17.92 6.92 -7.59
CA ASP A 47 -18.10 6.86 -9.04
C ASP A 47 -17.31 5.70 -9.63
N PHE A 48 -16.07 5.51 -9.20
CA PHE A 48 -15.21 4.40 -9.63
C PHE A 48 -15.85 3.03 -9.35
N LEU A 49 -16.32 2.79 -8.13
CA LEU A 49 -16.97 1.52 -7.76
C LEU A 49 -18.24 1.26 -8.56
N LYS A 50 -19.03 2.31 -8.87
CA LYS A 50 -20.20 2.19 -9.76
C LYS A 50 -19.82 1.78 -11.17
N ARG A 51 -18.75 2.37 -11.75
CA ARG A 51 -18.24 2.02 -13.07
C ARG A 51 -17.76 0.57 -13.11
N VAL A 52 -16.96 0.16 -12.13
CA VAL A 52 -16.47 -1.23 -12.02
C VAL A 52 -17.63 -2.22 -11.89
N ALA A 53 -18.66 -1.88 -11.09
CA ALA A 53 -19.82 -2.74 -10.92
C ALA A 53 -20.70 -2.85 -12.18
N ALA A 54 -20.69 -1.83 -13.04
CA ALA A 54 -21.44 -1.81 -14.31
C ALA A 54 -20.65 -2.43 -15.47
N SER A 55 -19.33 -2.60 -15.35
CA SER A 55 -18.46 -3.12 -16.38
C SER A 55 -18.48 -4.65 -16.42
N GLU A 56 -18.49 -5.22 -17.62
CA GLU A 56 -18.25 -6.65 -17.84
C GLU A 56 -16.75 -6.98 -17.89
N GLU A 57 -15.90 -5.98 -18.13
CA GLU A 57 -14.47 -6.12 -18.19
C GLU A 57 -13.81 -5.94 -16.81
N CYS A 58 -12.65 -6.56 -16.66
CA CYS A 58 -11.84 -6.34 -15.47
C CYS A 58 -11.09 -5.01 -15.59
N PRO A 59 -11.13 -4.12 -14.59
CA PRO A 59 -10.33 -2.90 -14.61
C PRO A 59 -8.84 -3.23 -14.71
N LYS A 60 -8.09 -2.37 -15.38
CA LYS A 60 -6.64 -2.46 -15.54
C LYS A 60 -5.96 -1.31 -14.83
N SER A 61 -4.67 -1.48 -14.50
CA SER A 61 -3.85 -0.42 -13.92
C SER A 61 -2.50 -0.31 -14.63
N SER A 62 -1.92 0.89 -14.60
CA SER A 62 -0.55 1.14 -15.05
C SER A 62 0.23 1.95 -14.00
N CYS A 63 1.50 1.61 -13.84
CA CYS A 63 2.40 2.34 -12.94
C CYS A 63 2.84 3.67 -13.55
N PRO A 64 3.35 4.61 -12.74
CA PRO A 64 3.97 5.85 -13.24
C PRO A 64 5.16 5.52 -14.14
N SER A 65 5.41 6.37 -15.14
CA SER A 65 6.57 6.20 -16.00
C SER A 65 7.87 6.63 -15.29
N PRO A 66 9.04 6.17 -15.77
CA PRO A 66 10.33 6.62 -15.25
C PRO A 66 10.51 8.14 -15.32
N GLU A 67 10.05 8.76 -16.39
CA GLU A 67 10.13 10.22 -16.58
C GLU A 67 9.29 10.95 -15.53
N ARG A 68 8.13 10.38 -15.13
CA ARG A 68 7.31 10.95 -14.07
C ARG A 68 8.03 10.93 -12.73
N TYR A 69 8.72 9.86 -12.40
CA TYR A 69 9.58 9.78 -11.21
C TYR A 69 10.75 10.77 -11.30
N MET A 70 11.45 10.81 -12.44
CA MET A 70 12.53 11.77 -12.67
C MET A 70 12.06 13.22 -12.43
N GLU A 71 10.87 13.60 -12.93
CA GLU A 71 10.31 14.93 -12.69
C GLU A 71 10.04 15.19 -11.18
N LEU A 72 9.58 14.19 -10.44
CA LEU A 72 9.32 14.31 -9.01
C LEU A 72 10.61 14.41 -8.18
N TYR A 73 11.71 13.85 -8.67
CA TYR A 73 13.04 13.97 -8.07
C TYR A 73 13.65 15.37 -8.27
N LYS A 74 13.26 16.10 -9.32
CA LYS A 74 13.66 17.50 -9.56
C LYS A 74 12.96 18.42 -8.54
N CYS A 75 13.55 18.55 -7.35
CA CYS A 75 13.05 19.40 -6.29
C CYS A 75 14.21 20.00 -5.48
N ASP A 76 14.02 21.20 -4.96
CA ASP A 76 15.04 21.95 -4.18
C ASP A 76 15.08 21.43 -2.72
N VAL A 77 15.66 20.24 -2.54
CA VAL A 77 15.88 19.61 -1.23
C VAL A 77 17.18 18.81 -1.22
N ASP A 78 17.73 18.55 -0.05
CA ASP A 78 19.01 17.81 0.11
C ASP A 78 18.86 16.29 -0.11
N ARG A 79 17.66 15.74 0.14
CA ARG A 79 17.41 14.30 0.16
C ARG A 79 16.03 13.96 -0.38
N VAL A 80 15.93 12.91 -1.17
CA VAL A 80 14.68 12.40 -1.72
C VAL A 80 14.52 10.92 -1.41
N TYR A 81 13.37 10.54 -0.91
CA TYR A 81 13.00 9.16 -0.64
C TYR A 81 11.77 8.81 -1.47
N ALA A 82 11.85 7.76 -2.26
CA ALA A 82 10.69 7.23 -2.99
C ALA A 82 10.22 5.92 -2.35
N VAL A 83 8.94 5.80 -2.08
CA VAL A 83 8.30 4.58 -1.59
C VAL A 83 7.33 4.10 -2.65
N THR A 84 7.45 2.86 -3.06
CA THR A 84 6.57 2.25 -4.06
C THR A 84 5.90 1.02 -3.53
N LEU A 85 4.76 0.66 -4.09
CA LEU A 85 4.19 -0.65 -3.80
C LEU A 85 5.15 -1.76 -4.23
N SER A 86 4.93 -2.98 -3.72
CA SER A 86 5.81 -4.13 -3.95
C SER A 86 6.19 -4.28 -5.42
N GLY A 87 7.49 -4.43 -5.69
CA GLY A 87 8.04 -4.71 -7.01
C GLY A 87 7.58 -6.04 -7.61
N GLU A 88 7.07 -6.96 -6.77
CA GLU A 88 6.45 -8.22 -7.20
C GLU A 88 5.01 -8.04 -7.71
N LEU A 89 4.37 -6.91 -7.39
CA LEU A 89 2.97 -6.62 -7.76
C LEU A 89 2.86 -5.56 -8.86
N SER A 90 3.86 -4.69 -9.00
CA SER A 90 3.81 -3.55 -9.93
C SER A 90 5.19 -3.20 -10.49
N GLY A 91 5.20 -2.61 -11.68
CA GLY A 91 6.39 -2.01 -12.28
C GLY A 91 6.82 -0.69 -11.64
N SER A 92 6.07 -0.17 -10.65
CA SER A 92 6.33 1.13 -10.01
C SER A 92 7.74 1.25 -9.43
N TYR A 93 8.20 0.22 -8.72
CA TYR A 93 9.56 0.16 -8.19
C TYR A 93 10.64 0.27 -9.28
N ASN A 94 10.51 -0.52 -10.35
CA ASN A 94 11.45 -0.47 -11.46
C ASN A 94 11.41 0.88 -12.19
N SER A 95 10.23 1.48 -12.34
CA SER A 95 10.08 2.82 -12.92
C SER A 95 10.75 3.88 -12.04
N ALA A 96 10.63 3.79 -10.72
CA ALA A 96 11.27 4.71 -9.79
C ALA A 96 12.80 4.62 -9.83
N LEU A 97 13.36 3.40 -9.89
CA LEU A 97 14.81 3.17 -10.06
C LEU A 97 15.33 3.70 -11.40
N LEU A 98 14.58 3.48 -12.48
CA LEU A 98 14.97 4.01 -13.79
C LEU A 98 14.86 5.54 -13.82
N GLY A 99 13.85 6.12 -13.17
CA GLY A 99 13.70 7.56 -13.00
C GLY A 99 14.88 8.19 -12.24
N GLU A 100 15.38 7.51 -11.18
CA GLU A 100 16.59 7.92 -10.48
C GLU A 100 17.83 7.92 -11.39
N LYS A 101 17.97 6.88 -12.20
CA LYS A 101 19.07 6.81 -13.16
C LYS A 101 19.01 7.94 -14.19
N LEU A 102 17.83 8.19 -14.76
CA LEU A 102 17.64 9.30 -15.72
C LEU A 102 17.94 10.65 -15.08
N TYR A 103 17.51 10.85 -13.83
CA TYR A 103 17.79 12.06 -13.08
C TYR A 103 19.29 12.30 -12.89
N LYS A 104 20.06 11.27 -12.52
CA LYS A 104 21.51 11.36 -12.37
C LYS A 104 22.25 11.60 -13.70
N GLU A 105 21.70 11.13 -14.82
CA GLU A 105 22.25 11.39 -16.16
C GLU A 105 22.05 12.87 -16.60
N GLU A 106 21.10 13.59 -15.98
CA GLU A 106 20.87 15.03 -16.16
C GLU A 106 21.55 15.91 -15.08
N ASP A 107 22.65 15.44 -14.49
CA ASP A 107 23.44 16.14 -13.47
C ASP A 107 22.69 16.41 -12.15
N GLY A 108 21.75 15.54 -11.78
CA GLY A 108 21.09 15.57 -10.47
C GLY A 108 22.07 15.26 -9.33
N GLU A 109 22.15 16.15 -8.34
CA GLU A 109 23.10 16.07 -7.22
C GLU A 109 22.48 15.54 -5.93
N GLU A 110 21.15 15.49 -5.83
CA GLU A 110 20.46 15.09 -4.60
C GLU A 110 20.66 13.61 -4.25
N LYS A 111 20.71 13.33 -2.96
CA LYS A 111 20.69 11.96 -2.48
C LYS A 111 19.30 11.38 -2.65
N ILE A 112 19.18 10.35 -3.48
CA ILE A 112 17.91 9.64 -3.74
C ILE A 112 18.03 8.21 -3.25
N HIS A 113 16.98 7.70 -2.59
CA HIS A 113 16.82 6.28 -2.32
C HIS A 113 15.39 5.83 -2.64
N VAL A 114 15.26 4.67 -3.29
CA VAL A 114 13.98 4.07 -3.67
C VAL A 114 13.73 2.83 -2.83
N PHE A 115 12.72 2.89 -1.96
CA PHE A 115 12.28 1.78 -1.13
C PHE A 115 11.27 0.90 -1.88
N ASN A 116 11.56 -0.38 -1.97
CA ASN A 116 10.56 -1.38 -2.31
C ASN A 116 9.76 -1.72 -1.02
N SER A 117 8.52 -1.29 -0.93
CA SER A 117 7.74 -1.52 0.29
C SER A 117 7.51 -2.99 0.62
N ARG A 118 7.62 -3.89 -0.36
CA ARG A 118 7.19 -5.30 -0.25
C ARG A 118 5.76 -5.44 0.27
N SER A 119 4.99 -4.39 0.13
CA SER A 119 3.64 -4.20 0.64
C SER A 119 2.78 -3.45 -0.39
N ALA A 120 1.62 -2.98 0.04
CA ALA A 120 0.72 -2.11 -0.69
C ALA A 120 -0.12 -1.29 0.29
N SER A 121 -0.83 -0.25 -0.22
CA SER A 121 -1.81 0.49 0.56
C SER A 121 -1.15 1.16 1.79
N VAL A 122 -1.77 1.05 2.96
CA VAL A 122 -1.26 1.64 4.21
C VAL A 122 0.12 1.15 4.64
N GLY A 123 0.67 0.09 4.02
CA GLY A 123 2.05 -0.31 4.25
C GLY A 123 3.05 0.72 3.74
N GLU A 124 2.80 1.30 2.59
CA GLU A 124 3.59 2.42 2.05
C GLU A 124 3.43 3.68 2.89
N THR A 125 2.21 3.93 3.39
CA THR A 125 1.93 5.04 4.32
C THR A 125 2.78 4.96 5.58
N LEU A 126 2.88 3.77 6.19
CA LEU A 126 3.70 3.53 7.38
C LEU A 126 5.19 3.73 7.10
N ILE A 127 5.68 3.29 5.94
CA ILE A 127 7.07 3.51 5.53
C ILE A 127 7.34 5.01 5.35
N GLY A 128 6.45 5.74 4.69
CA GLY A 128 6.56 7.20 4.56
C GLY A 128 6.62 7.91 5.92
N ARG A 129 5.78 7.49 6.88
CA ARG A 129 5.83 7.99 8.27
C ARG A 129 7.14 7.64 8.97
N LYS A 130 7.67 6.44 8.72
CA LYS A 130 8.95 6.01 9.31
C LYS A 130 10.11 6.84 8.81
N ILE A 131 10.14 7.17 7.51
CA ILE A 131 11.12 8.10 6.94
C ILE A 131 11.03 9.46 7.65
N GLN A 132 9.82 10.00 7.78
CA GLN A 132 9.61 11.28 8.46
C GLN A 132 10.09 11.23 9.92
N GLU A 133 9.78 10.19 10.69
CA GLU A 133 10.26 10.00 12.06
C GLU A 133 11.79 10.01 12.14
N CYS A 134 12.48 9.32 11.21
CA CYS A 134 13.94 9.26 11.16
C CYS A 134 14.58 10.62 10.83
N GLU A 135 14.01 11.37 9.90
CA GLU A 135 14.47 12.72 9.54
C GLU A 135 14.23 13.73 10.68
N GLU A 136 13.08 13.65 11.35
CA GLU A 136 12.74 14.54 12.47
C GLU A 136 13.67 14.38 13.69
N VAL A 137 14.20 13.17 13.91
CA VAL A 137 15.22 12.95 14.97
C VAL A 137 16.65 13.25 14.51
N GLY A 138 16.83 13.69 13.26
CA GLY A 138 18.10 14.17 12.70
C GLY A 138 19.07 13.09 12.27
N MET A 139 18.58 11.91 11.87
CA MET A 139 19.42 10.86 11.29
C MET A 139 20.10 11.33 10.00
N ASP A 140 21.30 10.84 9.72
CA ASP A 140 21.90 11.03 8.39
C ASP A 140 21.19 10.15 7.33
N PHE A 141 21.52 10.38 6.05
CA PHE A 141 20.82 9.70 4.94
C PHE A 141 20.96 8.19 5.00
N GLU A 142 22.15 7.71 5.26
CA GLU A 142 22.49 6.29 5.32
C GLU A 142 21.77 5.63 6.52
N GLN A 143 21.70 6.29 7.67
CA GLN A 143 20.97 5.84 8.85
C GLN A 143 19.46 5.77 8.60
N VAL A 144 18.88 6.74 7.88
CA VAL A 144 17.47 6.69 7.47
C VAL A 144 17.21 5.47 6.60
N VAL A 145 18.05 5.25 5.57
CA VAL A 145 17.91 4.11 4.66
C VAL A 145 17.97 2.79 5.42
N GLU A 146 19.00 2.57 6.22
CA GLU A 146 19.17 1.33 6.99
C GLU A 146 18.01 1.08 7.96
N THR A 147 17.56 2.13 8.66
CA THR A 147 16.45 2.02 9.62
C THR A 147 15.13 1.68 8.94
N VAL A 148 14.86 2.30 7.79
CA VAL A 148 13.62 2.09 7.06
C VAL A 148 13.61 0.73 6.34
N GLU A 149 14.75 0.26 5.79
CA GLU A 149 14.86 -1.09 5.23
C GLU A 149 14.61 -2.16 6.32
N ALA A 150 15.19 -2.00 7.51
CA ALA A 150 14.92 -2.90 8.63
C ALA A 150 13.44 -2.86 9.06
N TYR A 151 12.80 -1.69 9.03
CA TYR A 151 11.38 -1.56 9.30
C TYR A 151 10.50 -2.28 8.26
N ILE A 152 10.87 -2.22 6.97
CA ILE A 152 10.18 -2.93 5.89
C ILE A 152 10.26 -4.45 6.08
N GLU A 153 11.39 -4.97 6.53
CA GLU A 153 11.58 -6.41 6.79
C GLU A 153 10.68 -6.94 7.92
N GLU A 154 10.35 -6.09 8.90
CA GLU A 154 9.47 -6.44 10.03
C GLU A 154 7.99 -6.14 9.78
N GLN A 155 7.64 -5.52 8.64
CA GLN A 155 6.27 -5.13 8.32
C GLN A 155 5.50 -6.32 7.73
N HIS A 156 4.29 -6.54 8.22
CA HIS A 156 3.38 -7.57 7.73
C HIS A 156 2.08 -6.98 7.20
N THR A 157 1.70 -7.41 6.01
CA THR A 157 0.44 -7.01 5.35
C THR A 157 -0.56 -8.15 5.40
N TYR A 158 -1.80 -7.84 5.77
CA TYR A 158 -2.93 -8.76 5.83
C TYR A 158 -4.13 -8.17 5.11
N PHE A 159 -4.93 -8.99 4.45
CA PHE A 159 -6.16 -8.50 3.86
C PHE A 159 -7.24 -9.58 3.70
N VAL A 160 -8.49 -9.13 3.74
CA VAL A 160 -9.67 -9.93 3.41
C VAL A 160 -10.56 -9.12 2.48
N LEU A 161 -10.83 -9.66 1.30
CA LEU A 161 -11.61 -9.00 0.25
C LEU A 161 -12.92 -9.73 0.00
N GLU A 162 -13.90 -9.03 -0.56
CA GLU A 162 -15.16 -9.67 -0.97
C GLU A 162 -14.96 -10.69 -2.10
N ASN A 163 -14.04 -10.40 -3.02
CA ASN A 163 -13.57 -11.34 -4.04
C ASN A 163 -12.11 -11.05 -4.40
N LEU A 164 -11.47 -11.98 -5.09
CA LEU A 164 -10.09 -11.87 -5.54
C LEU A 164 -9.97 -11.80 -7.07
N ASP A 165 -11.07 -11.54 -7.77
CA ASP A 165 -11.11 -11.65 -9.23
C ASP A 165 -10.22 -10.61 -9.92
N THR A 166 -10.19 -9.38 -9.43
CA THR A 166 -9.33 -8.32 -9.97
C THR A 166 -7.86 -8.69 -9.82
N LEU A 167 -7.43 -9.16 -8.65
CA LEU A 167 -6.07 -9.63 -8.42
C LEU A 167 -5.71 -10.83 -9.33
N ARG A 168 -6.63 -11.78 -9.48
CA ARG A 168 -6.43 -12.97 -10.31
C ARG A 168 -6.35 -12.63 -11.80
N LYS A 169 -7.31 -11.85 -12.32
CA LYS A 169 -7.39 -11.48 -13.73
C LYS A 169 -6.22 -10.61 -14.17
N ASN A 170 -5.72 -9.76 -13.28
CA ASN A 170 -4.54 -8.94 -13.51
C ASN A 170 -3.21 -9.66 -13.18
N GLY A 171 -3.22 -10.96 -12.84
CA GLY A 171 -2.02 -11.76 -12.66
C GLY A 171 -1.24 -11.54 -11.35
N ARG A 172 -1.83 -10.91 -10.32
CA ARG A 172 -1.19 -10.67 -9.01
C ARG A 172 -1.32 -11.83 -8.02
N LEU A 173 -2.00 -12.92 -8.44
CA LEU A 173 -2.11 -14.17 -7.69
C LEU A 173 -1.38 -15.34 -8.37
N THR A 174 -0.30 -15.07 -9.09
CA THR A 174 0.54 -16.07 -9.74
C THR A 174 1.19 -16.95 -8.68
N GLY A 175 1.08 -18.27 -8.81
CA GLY A 175 1.59 -19.21 -7.80
C GLY A 175 0.52 -19.78 -6.85
N LEU A 176 -0.63 -19.14 -6.72
CA LEU A 176 -1.74 -19.63 -5.89
C LEU A 176 -2.71 -20.50 -6.68
N LYS A 177 -2.19 -21.58 -7.33
CA LYS A 177 -2.96 -22.49 -8.20
C LYS A 177 -4.13 -23.20 -7.50
N SER A 178 -4.15 -23.21 -6.18
CA SER A 178 -5.17 -23.91 -5.36
C SER A 178 -6.18 -22.99 -4.68
N LEU A 179 -6.22 -21.69 -5.03
CA LEU A 179 -7.27 -20.80 -4.53
C LEU A 179 -8.63 -21.23 -5.10
N VAL A 180 -9.25 -22.21 -4.45
CA VAL A 180 -10.62 -22.62 -4.75
C VAL A 180 -11.56 -21.56 -4.14
N VAL A 181 -11.73 -20.46 -4.86
CA VAL A 181 -12.69 -19.38 -4.51
C VAL A 181 -14.14 -19.80 -4.83
N SER A 182 -14.33 -20.96 -5.45
CA SER A 182 -15.64 -21.41 -5.94
C SER A 182 -16.57 -22.03 -4.89
N ALA A 183 -16.13 -22.22 -3.65
CA ALA A 183 -17.00 -22.70 -2.60
C ALA A 183 -17.82 -21.55 -2.01
N LEU A 184 -19.14 -21.72 -1.95
CA LEU A 184 -20.11 -20.73 -1.52
C LEU A 184 -19.68 -20.02 -0.21
N ASN A 185 -19.43 -18.71 -0.29
CA ASN A 185 -19.12 -17.85 0.86
C ASN A 185 -17.80 -18.18 1.61
N ILE A 186 -16.80 -18.78 0.94
CA ILE A 186 -15.46 -18.90 1.50
C ILE A 186 -14.68 -17.61 1.24
N LYS A 187 -14.18 -17.01 2.32
CA LYS A 187 -13.34 -15.81 2.28
C LYS A 187 -11.92 -16.20 2.68
N PRO A 188 -10.94 -16.11 1.76
CA PRO A 188 -9.53 -16.30 2.12
C PRO A 188 -9.04 -15.15 3.00
N VAL A 189 -8.17 -15.47 3.94
CA VAL A 189 -7.33 -14.51 4.66
C VAL A 189 -6.00 -14.51 3.95
N MET A 190 -5.62 -13.37 3.41
CA MET A 190 -4.43 -13.19 2.60
C MET A 190 -3.38 -12.39 3.37
N GLY A 191 -2.15 -12.52 2.96
CA GLY A 191 -1.02 -11.74 3.47
C GLY A 191 0.09 -11.57 2.44
N SER A 192 1.18 -10.90 2.83
CA SER A 192 2.40 -10.80 2.04
C SER A 192 3.44 -11.83 2.48
N THR A 193 4.27 -12.28 1.51
CA THR A 193 5.53 -12.96 1.81
C THR A 193 6.63 -11.94 2.11
N PRO A 194 7.79 -12.35 2.65
CA PRO A 194 8.93 -11.44 2.84
C PRO A 194 9.41 -10.76 1.56
N GLU A 195 9.21 -11.39 0.39
CA GLU A 195 9.57 -10.85 -0.92
C GLU A 195 8.54 -9.83 -1.43
N GLY A 196 7.35 -9.76 -0.81
CA GLY A 196 6.26 -8.86 -1.22
C GLY A 196 5.27 -9.46 -2.22
N THR A 197 5.27 -10.79 -2.39
CA THR A 197 4.21 -11.49 -3.14
C THR A 197 3.00 -11.76 -2.24
N ILE A 198 1.84 -12.00 -2.86
CA ILE A 198 0.62 -12.36 -2.12
C ILE A 198 0.63 -13.84 -1.77
N CYS A 199 0.30 -14.16 -0.51
CA CYS A 199 0.11 -15.54 -0.04
C CYS A 199 -1.24 -15.71 0.66
N GLN A 200 -1.72 -16.95 0.72
CA GLN A 200 -2.90 -17.29 1.51
C GLN A 200 -2.45 -17.78 2.89
N LEU A 201 -2.91 -17.10 3.94
CA LEU A 201 -2.63 -17.44 5.34
C LEU A 201 -3.67 -18.42 5.89
N ASP A 202 -4.95 -18.17 5.60
CA ASP A 202 -6.08 -18.95 6.11
C ASP A 202 -7.31 -18.81 5.19
N LYS A 203 -8.42 -19.41 5.57
CA LYS A 203 -9.72 -19.22 4.93
C LYS A 203 -10.84 -19.44 5.95
N SER A 204 -11.97 -18.80 5.75
CA SER A 204 -13.12 -18.97 6.63
C SER A 204 -14.44 -18.82 5.87
N ARG A 205 -15.52 -19.35 6.43
CA ARG A 205 -16.85 -19.15 5.87
C ARG A 205 -17.45 -17.84 6.36
N GLY A 206 -17.65 -16.90 5.44
CA GLY A 206 -18.18 -15.57 5.69
C GLY A 206 -17.15 -14.55 6.19
N MET A 207 -17.40 -13.28 5.87
CA MET A 207 -16.51 -12.16 6.13
C MET A 207 -16.15 -12.01 7.61
N LYS A 208 -17.14 -12.03 8.50
CA LYS A 208 -16.92 -11.84 9.95
C LYS A 208 -15.91 -12.82 10.54
N LYS A 209 -15.98 -14.10 10.15
CA LYS A 209 -15.04 -15.13 10.63
C LYS A 209 -13.66 -14.98 9.99
N ALA A 210 -13.59 -14.57 8.73
CA ALA A 210 -12.33 -14.32 8.06
C ALA A 210 -11.58 -13.15 8.69
N LEU A 211 -12.27 -12.06 9.01
CA LEU A 211 -11.69 -10.90 9.71
C LEU A 211 -11.22 -11.25 11.12
N ALA A 212 -11.96 -12.09 11.86
CA ALA A 212 -11.51 -12.57 13.17
C ALA A 212 -10.21 -13.39 13.06
N LYS A 213 -10.10 -14.28 12.06
CA LYS A 213 -8.87 -15.02 11.79
C LYS A 213 -7.71 -14.11 11.35
N MET A 214 -7.98 -13.09 10.54
CA MET A 214 -6.97 -12.09 10.20
C MET A 214 -6.44 -11.41 11.47
N ALA A 215 -7.29 -11.01 12.40
CA ALA A 215 -6.87 -10.43 13.68
C ALA A 215 -6.05 -11.41 14.55
N GLU A 216 -6.31 -12.71 14.44
CA GLU A 216 -5.50 -13.76 15.09
C GLU A 216 -4.09 -13.86 14.46
N HIS A 217 -3.98 -13.78 13.13
CA HIS A 217 -2.69 -13.74 12.44
C HIS A 217 -1.89 -12.49 12.82
N VAL A 218 -2.51 -11.31 12.78
CA VAL A 218 -1.87 -10.06 13.22
C VAL A 218 -1.31 -10.21 14.64
N ALA A 219 -2.10 -10.76 15.58
CA ALA A 219 -1.65 -10.93 16.96
C ALA A 219 -0.53 -11.95 17.13
N LYS A 220 -0.54 -13.00 16.31
CA LYS A 220 0.47 -14.06 16.34
C LYS A 220 1.83 -13.60 15.83
N ASP A 221 1.80 -12.82 14.74
CA ASP A 221 3.00 -12.43 14.00
C ASP A 221 3.58 -11.10 14.52
N ALA A 222 2.85 -10.39 15.41
CA ALA A 222 3.27 -9.11 15.97
C ALA A 222 4.56 -9.22 16.79
N VAL A 223 5.60 -8.50 16.39
CA VAL A 223 6.87 -8.35 17.11
C VAL A 223 6.96 -6.95 17.67
N LYS A 224 7.13 -6.79 18.99
CA LYS A 224 7.15 -5.48 19.69
C LYS A 224 6.03 -4.53 19.26
N PRO A 225 4.77 -4.99 19.31
CA PRO A 225 3.65 -4.20 18.77
C PRO A 225 3.48 -2.85 19.49
N GLU A 226 3.90 -2.73 20.74
CA GLU A 226 3.88 -1.50 21.52
C GLU A 226 4.77 -0.38 20.95
N GLU A 227 5.70 -0.71 20.05
CA GLU A 227 6.54 0.24 19.31
C GLU A 227 5.96 0.56 17.93
N LYS A 228 4.95 -0.19 17.45
CA LYS A 228 4.41 -0.13 16.09
C LYS A 228 3.06 0.59 16.02
N ILE A 229 2.74 1.05 14.82
CA ILE A 229 1.46 1.67 14.49
C ILE A 229 0.64 0.68 13.66
N LEU A 230 -0.58 0.39 14.11
CA LEU A 230 -1.54 -0.40 13.35
C LEU A 230 -2.22 0.49 12.31
N ALA A 231 -2.03 0.19 11.04
CA ALA A 231 -2.69 0.88 9.94
C ALA A 231 -3.75 0.00 9.29
N ILE A 232 -4.92 0.56 9.03
CA ILE A 232 -6.04 -0.13 8.40
C ILE A 232 -6.56 0.72 7.24
N ALA A 233 -6.65 0.12 6.05
CA ALA A 233 -7.37 0.70 4.93
C ALA A 233 -8.66 -0.10 4.67
N HIS A 234 -9.70 0.61 4.24
CA HIS A 234 -10.96 0.00 3.84
C HIS A 234 -11.45 0.59 2.52
N CYS A 235 -12.16 -0.21 1.76
CA CYS A 235 -12.86 0.28 0.58
C CYS A 235 -14.35 0.37 0.89
N ASN A 236 -14.87 1.60 1.07
CA ASN A 236 -16.28 1.90 1.30
C ASN A 236 -16.93 1.13 2.48
N CYS A 237 -16.20 0.81 3.54
CA CYS A 237 -16.76 0.05 4.67
C CYS A 237 -16.17 0.46 6.04
N PRO A 238 -16.31 1.73 6.48
CA PRO A 238 -15.68 2.26 7.69
C PRO A 238 -16.10 1.51 8.97
N GLU A 239 -17.36 1.08 9.10
CA GLU A 239 -17.80 0.33 10.27
C GLU A 239 -17.11 -1.04 10.37
N ARG A 240 -16.83 -1.67 9.22
CA ARG A 240 -16.07 -2.94 9.16
C ARG A 240 -14.63 -2.72 9.60
N ALA A 241 -14.00 -1.65 9.14
CA ALA A 241 -12.63 -1.30 9.52
C ALA A 241 -12.53 -1.03 11.03
N GLU A 242 -13.48 -0.28 11.60
CA GLU A 242 -13.53 -0.02 13.04
C GLU A 242 -13.76 -1.31 13.86
N ALA A 243 -14.61 -2.22 13.38
CA ALA A 243 -14.78 -3.52 14.03
C ALA A 243 -13.49 -4.37 14.00
N VAL A 244 -12.75 -4.34 12.90
CA VAL A 244 -11.43 -5.01 12.78
C VAL A 244 -10.42 -4.38 13.72
N ARG A 245 -10.34 -3.04 13.77
CA ARG A 245 -9.46 -2.34 14.71
C ARG A 245 -9.69 -2.80 16.14
N LYS A 246 -10.95 -2.86 16.58
CA LYS A 246 -11.30 -3.34 17.92
C LYS A 246 -10.85 -4.78 18.16
N LEU A 247 -11.13 -5.69 17.21
CA LEU A 247 -10.72 -7.10 17.31
C LEU A 247 -9.20 -7.28 17.46
N ILE A 248 -8.41 -6.43 16.77
CA ILE A 248 -6.95 -6.48 16.88
C ILE A 248 -6.50 -5.89 18.21
N LEU A 249 -7.00 -4.72 18.60
CA LEU A 249 -6.61 -4.03 19.83
C LEU A 249 -7.00 -4.78 21.12
N GLU A 250 -8.01 -5.67 21.05
CA GLU A 250 -8.31 -6.60 22.14
C GLU A 250 -7.23 -7.67 22.36
N LYS A 251 -6.40 -7.92 21.33
CA LYS A 251 -5.37 -8.97 21.33
C LYS A 251 -3.95 -8.42 21.43
N VAL A 252 -3.71 -7.22 20.90
CA VAL A 252 -2.38 -6.63 20.72
C VAL A 252 -2.40 -5.18 21.19
N LYS A 253 -1.44 -4.81 22.06
CA LYS A 253 -1.25 -3.42 22.47
C LYS A 253 -0.26 -2.77 21.49
N VAL A 254 -0.72 -1.81 20.70
CA VAL A 254 0.10 -1.04 19.76
C VAL A 254 0.40 0.36 20.28
N LYS A 255 1.40 1.03 19.71
CA LYS A 255 1.75 2.43 20.02
C LYS A 255 0.61 3.38 19.64
N ASP A 256 0.04 3.19 18.44
CA ASP A 256 -1.02 4.02 17.86
C ASP A 256 -1.77 3.23 16.79
N SER A 257 -2.92 3.73 16.33
CA SER A 257 -3.64 3.15 15.21
C SER A 257 -4.41 4.19 14.42
N PHE A 258 -4.52 4.01 13.10
CA PHE A 258 -5.37 4.83 12.25
C PHE A 258 -6.12 4.00 11.21
N ILE A 259 -7.19 4.58 10.71
CA ILE A 259 -8.01 4.03 9.62
C ILE A 259 -8.08 5.07 8.51
N VAL A 260 -7.96 4.62 7.26
CA VAL A 260 -8.13 5.45 6.07
C VAL A 260 -9.02 4.76 5.05
N ASP A 261 -9.67 5.53 4.20
CA ASP A 261 -10.33 5.02 3.01
C ASP A 261 -9.30 4.74 1.92
N THR A 262 -9.53 3.73 1.08
CA THR A 262 -8.63 3.41 -0.02
C THR A 262 -8.69 4.45 -1.13
N ALA A 263 -7.52 4.80 -1.70
CA ALA A 263 -7.39 5.56 -2.95
C ALA A 263 -7.68 4.66 -4.16
N GLY A 264 -7.40 5.11 -5.37
CA GLY A 264 -7.84 4.45 -6.60
C GLY A 264 -7.31 3.04 -6.79
N ILE A 265 -6.00 2.85 -6.76
CA ILE A 265 -5.37 1.52 -6.97
C ILE A 265 -5.81 0.53 -5.89
N SER A 266 -5.77 0.96 -4.63
CA SER A 266 -6.21 0.11 -3.53
C SER A 266 -7.70 -0.23 -3.63
N SER A 267 -8.58 0.71 -4.03
CA SER A 267 -10.01 0.45 -4.26
C SER A 267 -10.24 -0.55 -5.40
N MET A 268 -9.47 -0.41 -6.49
CA MET A 268 -9.59 -1.31 -7.65
C MET A 268 -9.33 -2.76 -7.27
N TYR A 269 -8.33 -3.01 -6.44
CA TYR A 269 -7.95 -4.37 -6.03
C TYR A 269 -8.68 -4.88 -4.80
N ALA A 270 -8.97 -3.99 -3.83
CA ALA A 270 -9.72 -4.35 -2.63
C ALA A 270 -11.20 -4.64 -2.92
N ASN A 271 -11.77 -3.98 -3.91
CA ASN A 271 -13.19 -3.96 -4.21
C ASN A 271 -14.03 -3.42 -3.03
N ASP A 272 -15.31 -3.13 -3.28
CA ASP A 272 -16.25 -2.67 -2.25
C ASP A 272 -16.29 -3.65 -1.06
N GLY A 273 -16.04 -3.16 0.13
CA GLY A 273 -16.02 -3.93 1.38
C GLY A 273 -14.69 -4.59 1.73
N GLY A 274 -13.62 -4.37 0.96
CA GLY A 274 -12.28 -4.90 1.26
C GLY A 274 -11.63 -4.24 2.48
N ILE A 275 -10.84 -5.01 3.23
CA ILE A 275 -10.05 -4.56 4.39
C ILE A 275 -8.60 -4.96 4.19
N ILE A 276 -7.70 -4.02 4.40
CA ILE A 276 -6.25 -4.19 4.39
C ILE A 276 -5.72 -3.74 5.75
N VAL A 277 -4.84 -4.52 6.36
CA VAL A 277 -4.24 -4.26 7.67
C VAL A 277 -2.73 -4.41 7.57
N VAL A 278 -1.99 -3.49 8.17
CA VAL A 278 -0.54 -3.55 8.24
C VAL A 278 -0.06 -3.22 9.66
N LEU A 279 0.91 -4.01 10.13
CA LEU A 279 1.56 -3.84 11.43
C LEU A 279 3.04 -4.20 11.34
#